data_f9391a0ff4df5d386cdb90e479a0d2c8
#
_entry.id   f9391a0ff4df5d386cdb90e479a0d2c8
#
_cell.length_a   1.000
_cell.length_b   1.000
_cell.length_c   1.000
_cell.angle_alpha   90.00
_cell.angle_beta   90.00
_cell.angle_gamma   90.00
#
_symmetry.space_group_name_H-M   'P 1'
#
loop_
_entity.id
_entity.type
_entity.pdbx_description
1 polymer ?
#
loop_
_entity_poly.entity_id
_entity_poly.type
_entity_poly.pdbx_seq_one_letter_code
_entity_poly.pdbx_strand_id
1 'polypeptide(L)'
;MRYDSGIALFDAVTDIDEALIEQAESYVFPKAKQRLFRHIGAAAAALVAVAGIGTAWALFGAQNGGMLNSGGYEPDYVYPAVLPLAALNNTAGITTERETDIDLGSFLTGQPPFYWCGEVTDSYTLTNTTDGDITVQTVYPYIGNLAGMNDEMPAITVDGYAVRTEIFVGDEVWDADIGEMFTEEQQRDKLTADGEYLQKALAGNISLDIPVIAYRMTDYGYSGDRTPNDPYTLAVRYDLVGHNARILTTGFDGMHYDNDTGLYRHSFFLPHNEYEDYPYPRYIIAVSGDITNIRIEGYKNGGCHPGEELGGVYGSVERVETTLSAIIREYMEKTEYYNERGYDLDLLMSKCDGVLRQHYILGGDDVQTYRAARLSEIIGEAVSEDHVIYQRFDVTVPAGGSADISAVTRKKADWLSGNEGRYYAVKVAPAYSISLDYTSQTACVSDLGHLEMITPEQDYTDRELGTEPVSLEPGTGNYEVKVKPVSKTNN
;
A
#
# COMPACT_ATOMS: atom_id res chain seq x y z
N MET A 1 31.13 -15.98 -9.52
CA MET A 1 31.56 -16.24 -8.11
C MET A 1 30.82 -15.27 -7.19
N ARG A 2 29.51 -15.43 -7.00
CA ARG A 2 28.66 -14.68 -6.06
C ARG A 2 27.31 -15.39 -5.85
N TYR A 3 27.33 -16.66 -5.41
CA TYR A 3 26.12 -17.44 -5.13
C TYR A 3 26.12 -18.14 -3.75
N ASP A 4 27.16 -17.91 -2.92
CA ASP A 4 27.28 -18.66 -1.67
C ASP A 4 26.77 -17.94 -0.40
N SER A 5 26.32 -16.67 -0.49
CA SER A 5 25.93 -15.94 0.73
C SER A 5 24.46 -16.10 1.10
N GLY A 6 23.58 -16.42 0.15
CA GLY A 6 22.14 -16.59 0.42
C GLY A 6 21.80 -17.91 1.09
N ILE A 7 22.50 -18.99 0.72
CA ILE A 7 22.30 -20.33 1.28
C ILE A 7 22.80 -20.39 2.73
N ALA A 8 23.92 -19.72 3.02
CA ALA A 8 24.46 -19.66 4.39
C ALA A 8 23.55 -18.87 5.37
N LEU A 9 22.77 -17.92 4.90
CA LEU A 9 21.82 -17.19 5.71
C LEU A 9 20.54 -18.00 5.99
N PHE A 10 20.09 -18.78 5.00
CA PHE A 10 18.94 -19.68 5.17
C PHE A 10 19.23 -20.80 6.16
N ASP A 11 20.44 -21.38 6.10
CA ASP A 11 20.89 -22.38 7.06
C ASP A 11 21.04 -21.81 8.49
N ALA A 12 21.44 -20.54 8.63
CA ALA A 12 21.58 -19.89 9.94
C ALA A 12 20.22 -19.57 10.60
N VAL A 13 19.15 -19.37 9.82
CA VAL A 13 17.79 -19.11 10.36
C VAL A 13 17.07 -20.41 10.70
N THR A 14 17.39 -21.53 10.04
CA THR A 14 16.86 -22.86 10.35
C THR A 14 17.54 -23.54 11.52
N ASP A 15 18.70 -23.05 11.96
CA ASP A 15 19.46 -23.55 13.11
C ASP A 15 19.22 -22.72 14.41
N ILE A 16 18.03 -22.11 14.58
CA ILE A 16 17.65 -21.58 15.90
C ILE A 16 17.48 -22.78 16.84
N ASP A 17 18.42 -22.88 17.76
CA ASP A 17 18.53 -23.98 18.74
C ASP A 17 17.22 -24.12 19.52
N GLU A 18 16.55 -25.28 19.42
CA GLU A 18 15.34 -25.60 20.19
C GLU A 18 15.48 -25.26 21.68
N ALA A 19 16.70 -25.31 22.20
CA ALA A 19 17.03 -24.93 23.58
C ALA A 19 16.79 -23.43 23.86
N LEU A 20 16.89 -22.55 22.87
CA LEU A 20 16.58 -21.11 23.02
C LEU A 20 15.07 -20.86 23.05
N ILE A 21 14.30 -21.66 22.31
CA ILE A 21 12.84 -21.59 22.30
C ILE A 21 12.29 -22.11 23.65
N GLU A 22 12.79 -23.27 24.14
CA GLU A 22 12.45 -23.80 25.47
C GLU A 22 12.84 -22.84 26.60
N GLN A 23 13.98 -22.14 26.47
CA GLN A 23 14.44 -21.17 27.47
C GLN A 23 13.54 -19.91 27.48
N ALA A 24 13.03 -19.48 26.35
CA ALA A 24 12.07 -18.37 26.24
C ALA A 24 10.69 -18.76 26.83
N GLU A 25 10.21 -19.97 26.58
CA GLU A 25 8.95 -20.48 27.13
C GLU A 25 8.99 -20.73 28.64
N SER A 26 10.18 -21.01 29.20
CA SER A 26 10.36 -21.30 30.65
C SER A 26 10.61 -20.05 31.49
N TYR A 27 10.72 -18.85 30.92
CA TYR A 27 11.07 -17.65 31.67
C TYR A 27 9.88 -17.10 32.48
N VAL A 28 9.84 -17.39 33.76
CA VAL A 28 8.83 -16.89 34.71
C VAL A 28 9.28 -15.54 35.28
N PHE A 29 8.60 -14.46 34.95
CA PHE A 29 8.87 -13.12 35.50
C PHE A 29 8.49 -13.00 36.98
N PRO A 30 9.33 -12.35 37.83
CA PRO A 30 9.01 -12.11 39.26
C PRO A 30 7.79 -11.17 39.39
N LYS A 31 6.83 -11.57 40.23
CA LYS A 31 5.52 -10.91 40.46
C LYS A 31 5.55 -9.42 40.82
N ALA A 32 6.66 -8.86 41.25
CA ALA A 32 6.76 -7.47 41.70
C ALA A 32 6.88 -6.41 40.56
N LYS A 33 7.13 -6.84 39.30
CA LYS A 33 7.25 -5.95 38.13
C LYS A 33 6.12 -6.11 37.13
N GLN A 34 5.08 -6.88 37.40
CA GLN A 34 4.02 -7.24 36.47
C GLN A 34 3.20 -6.03 35.95
N ARG A 35 3.11 -4.92 36.68
CA ARG A 35 2.34 -3.74 36.22
C ARG A 35 3.11 -2.89 35.19
N LEU A 36 4.43 -2.81 35.31
CA LEU A 36 5.24 -2.04 34.34
C LEU A 36 5.55 -2.83 33.08
N PHE A 37 5.63 -4.18 33.17
CA PHE A 37 5.96 -5.07 32.06
C PHE A 37 4.75 -5.59 31.28
N ARG A 38 3.49 -5.32 31.71
CA ARG A 38 2.30 -5.64 30.91
C ARG A 38 2.31 -4.94 29.56
N HIS A 39 2.85 -3.73 29.48
CA HIS A 39 2.96 -2.97 28.24
C HIS A 39 4.21 -3.32 27.41
N ILE A 40 5.32 -3.74 28.05
CA ILE A 40 6.59 -4.05 27.37
C ILE A 40 6.59 -5.48 26.80
N GLY A 41 5.89 -6.43 27.43
CA GLY A 41 5.84 -7.83 26.98
C GLY A 41 5.10 -8.02 25.65
N ALA A 42 4.04 -7.25 25.41
CA ALA A 42 3.28 -7.28 24.16
C ALA A 42 4.10 -6.71 22.99
N ALA A 43 4.83 -5.62 23.21
CA ALA A 43 5.74 -5.03 22.24
C ALA A 43 6.89 -5.97 21.84
N ALA A 44 7.44 -6.74 22.80
CA ALA A 44 8.54 -7.66 22.51
C ALA A 44 8.10 -8.89 21.69
N ALA A 45 6.87 -9.40 21.88
CA ALA A 45 6.34 -10.51 21.09
C ALA A 45 5.99 -10.08 19.67
N ALA A 46 5.47 -8.85 19.50
CA ALA A 46 5.20 -8.25 18.20
C ALA A 46 6.51 -7.97 17.42
N LEU A 47 7.57 -7.50 18.09
CA LEU A 47 8.88 -7.26 17.50
C LEU A 47 9.54 -8.55 16.95
N VAL A 48 9.35 -9.71 17.57
CA VAL A 48 9.91 -10.98 17.08
C VAL A 48 9.17 -11.44 15.80
N ALA A 49 7.86 -11.22 15.71
CA ALA A 49 7.09 -11.53 14.50
C ALA A 49 7.43 -10.57 13.33
N VAL A 50 7.69 -9.30 13.64
CA VAL A 50 8.05 -8.26 12.64
C VAL A 50 9.52 -8.33 12.24
N ALA A 51 10.43 -8.68 13.15
CA ALA A 51 11.86 -8.79 12.83
C ALA A 51 12.18 -9.98 11.90
N GLY A 52 11.36 -11.04 11.91
CA GLY A 52 11.52 -12.19 11.00
C GLY A 52 11.23 -11.84 9.51
N ILE A 53 10.40 -10.84 9.27
CA ILE A 53 9.99 -10.43 7.91
C ILE A 53 10.87 -9.28 7.39
N GLY A 54 11.36 -8.39 8.28
CA GLY A 54 12.10 -7.17 7.90
C GLY A 54 13.52 -7.39 7.38
N THR A 55 14.15 -8.54 7.63
CA THR A 55 15.56 -8.79 7.22
C THR A 55 15.71 -9.12 5.72
N ALA A 56 14.67 -9.59 5.05
CA ALA A 56 14.69 -9.87 3.61
C ALA A 56 14.68 -8.58 2.76
N TRP A 57 14.16 -7.48 3.28
CA TRP A 57 13.95 -6.22 2.56
C TRP A 57 15.15 -5.27 2.53
N ALA A 58 16.02 -5.32 3.56
CA ALA A 58 17.20 -4.45 3.62
C ALA A 58 18.20 -4.67 2.47
N LEU A 59 18.11 -5.80 1.77
CA LEU A 59 19.02 -6.14 0.66
C LEU A 59 18.50 -5.71 -0.72
N PHE A 60 17.21 -5.44 -0.91
CA PHE A 60 16.61 -5.18 -2.22
C PHE A 60 16.10 -3.74 -2.43
N GLY A 61 15.85 -2.97 -1.37
CA GLY A 61 15.32 -1.60 -1.45
C GLY A 61 16.31 -0.53 -1.95
N ALA A 62 17.60 -0.84 -2.05
CA ALA A 62 18.65 0.15 -2.32
C ALA A 62 18.87 0.49 -3.82
N GLN A 63 18.17 -0.15 -4.75
CA GLN A 63 18.47 0.03 -6.18
C GLN A 63 17.59 1.02 -6.94
N ASN A 64 16.49 1.52 -6.40
CA ASN A 64 15.60 2.45 -7.11
C ASN A 64 15.57 3.90 -6.58
N GLY A 65 16.49 4.29 -5.73
CA GLY A 65 16.62 5.65 -5.21
C GLY A 65 17.54 6.54 -6.04
N GLY A 66 17.48 6.49 -7.35
CA GLY A 66 18.14 7.45 -8.23
C GLY A 66 17.39 8.78 -8.29
N MET A 67 17.29 9.53 -7.19
CA MET A 67 16.85 10.91 -7.24
C MET A 67 17.96 11.77 -7.85
N LEU A 68 17.70 12.21 -9.05
CA LEU A 68 18.42 13.28 -9.73
C LEU A 68 18.43 14.51 -8.84
N ASN A 69 19.62 14.96 -8.50
CA ASN A 69 19.92 16.20 -7.79
C ASN A 69 19.61 17.39 -8.72
N SER A 70 18.34 17.69 -8.93
CA SER A 70 17.88 18.95 -9.45
C SER A 70 17.53 19.79 -8.22
N GLY A 71 18.18 20.93 -8.02
CA GLY A 71 17.88 21.91 -6.96
C GLY A 71 16.46 22.45 -7.12
N GLY A 72 15.46 21.60 -6.92
CA GLY A 72 14.06 21.83 -6.99
C GLY A 72 13.43 21.68 -5.61
N TYR A 73 12.42 22.43 -5.37
CA TYR A 73 11.49 22.36 -4.27
C TYR A 73 11.08 20.90 -4.06
N GLU A 74 11.51 20.30 -2.96
CA GLU A 74 11.02 18.97 -2.59
C GLU A 74 9.61 19.16 -2.02
N PRO A 75 8.59 18.48 -2.55
CA PRO A 75 7.22 18.62 -2.08
C PRO A 75 7.09 18.18 -0.62
N ASP A 76 6.15 18.78 0.08
CA ASP A 76 5.73 18.33 1.40
C ASP A 76 5.03 16.96 1.24
N TYR A 77 5.35 16.01 2.11
CA TYR A 77 4.71 14.70 2.18
C TYR A 77 3.84 14.65 3.42
N VAL A 78 2.56 14.39 3.22
CA VAL A 78 1.56 14.27 4.29
C VAL A 78 1.12 12.82 4.40
N TYR A 79 1.14 12.28 5.61
CA TYR A 79 0.68 10.93 5.90
C TYR A 79 -0.58 10.96 6.76
N PRO A 80 -1.44 9.94 6.63
CA PRO A 80 -2.71 9.89 7.35
C PRO A 80 -2.51 9.77 8.86
N ALA A 81 -3.50 10.21 9.64
CA ALA A 81 -3.51 10.05 11.09
C ALA A 81 -3.65 8.57 11.51
N VAL A 82 -3.29 8.26 12.76
CA VAL A 82 -3.65 6.99 13.42
C VAL A 82 -5.15 7.00 13.67
N LEU A 83 -5.88 6.03 13.08
CA LEU A 83 -7.32 5.94 13.15
C LEU A 83 -7.78 5.12 14.37
N PRO A 84 -8.95 5.44 14.98
CA PRO A 84 -9.44 4.71 16.14
C PRO A 84 -10.04 3.34 15.76
N LEU A 85 -10.01 2.39 16.73
CA LEU A 85 -10.73 1.13 16.67
C LEU A 85 -12.23 1.37 16.49
N ALA A 86 -12.91 0.49 15.76
CA ALA A 86 -14.36 0.53 15.59
C ALA A 86 -14.99 -0.86 15.78
N ALA A 87 -16.32 -0.90 15.95
CA ALA A 87 -17.09 -2.12 16.06
C ALA A 87 -18.13 -2.24 14.94
N LEU A 88 -18.33 -3.47 14.45
CA LEU A 88 -19.28 -3.78 13.38
C LEU A 88 -20.65 -4.25 13.90
N ASN A 89 -20.75 -4.64 15.16
CA ASN A 89 -21.96 -5.12 15.78
C ASN A 89 -22.41 -4.23 16.94
N ASN A 90 -23.57 -4.52 17.50
CA ASN A 90 -24.10 -3.81 18.65
C ASN A 90 -23.18 -4.01 19.88
N THR A 91 -22.72 -2.91 20.45
CA THR A 91 -21.83 -2.84 21.62
C THR A 91 -22.51 -2.31 22.87
N ALA A 92 -23.85 -2.36 22.93
CA ALA A 92 -24.58 -1.92 24.13
C ALA A 92 -24.07 -2.63 25.39
N GLY A 93 -23.64 -1.85 26.39
CA GLY A 93 -23.00 -2.37 27.61
C GLY A 93 -21.50 -2.52 27.55
N ILE A 94 -20.84 -2.18 26.43
CA ILE A 94 -19.40 -2.06 26.34
C ILE A 94 -19.00 -0.57 26.42
N THR A 95 -18.10 -0.24 27.33
CA THR A 95 -17.39 1.04 27.36
C THR A 95 -15.94 0.84 26.92
N THR A 96 -15.33 1.88 26.34
CA THR A 96 -14.00 1.81 25.74
C THR A 96 -13.11 2.93 26.29
N GLU A 97 -11.90 2.57 26.72
CA GLU A 97 -10.83 3.52 27.01
C GLU A 97 -9.73 3.34 25.96
N ARG A 98 -9.14 4.44 25.48
CA ARG A 98 -8.06 4.44 24.49
C ARG A 98 -6.84 5.18 25.02
N GLU A 99 -5.66 4.57 24.84
CA GLU A 99 -4.37 5.20 25.09
C GLU A 99 -3.47 5.01 23.86
N THR A 100 -3.00 6.13 23.29
CA THR A 100 -2.07 6.11 22.15
C THR A 100 -0.71 6.60 22.61
N ASP A 101 0.31 5.78 22.39
CA ASP A 101 1.71 6.10 22.68
C ASP A 101 2.53 6.18 21.40
N ILE A 102 3.30 7.26 21.25
CA ILE A 102 4.16 7.51 20.08
C ILE A 102 5.61 7.45 20.53
N ASP A 103 6.34 6.45 20.06
CA ASP A 103 7.78 6.28 20.28
C ASP A 103 8.55 6.71 19.02
N LEU A 104 9.33 7.79 19.15
CA LEU A 104 10.22 8.31 18.11
C LEU A 104 11.70 7.96 18.37
N GLY A 105 11.99 7.11 19.34
CA GLY A 105 13.36 6.75 19.74
C GLY A 105 14.22 6.20 18.60
N SER A 106 13.61 5.44 17.68
CA SER A 106 14.28 4.91 16.48
C SER A 106 14.25 5.81 15.26
N PHE A 107 13.53 6.93 15.32
CA PHE A 107 13.34 7.85 14.20
C PHE A 107 14.69 8.46 13.76
N LEU A 108 14.96 8.54 12.46
CA LEU A 108 16.23 8.96 11.84
C LEU A 108 17.46 8.08 12.17
N THR A 109 17.34 7.08 13.02
CA THR A 109 18.44 6.16 13.35
C THR A 109 18.17 4.72 12.90
N GLY A 110 16.92 4.46 12.54
CA GLY A 110 16.49 3.17 11.99
C GLY A 110 17.13 2.87 10.64
N GLN A 111 17.01 1.61 10.22
CA GLN A 111 17.45 1.21 8.87
C GLN A 111 16.32 1.45 7.85
N PRO A 112 16.62 1.78 6.57
CA PRO A 112 15.60 1.81 5.54
C PRO A 112 14.82 0.47 5.47
N PRO A 113 13.51 0.47 5.19
CA PRO A 113 12.68 1.62 4.82
C PRO A 113 12.11 2.44 5.98
N PHE A 114 12.41 2.08 7.24
CA PHE A 114 11.78 2.64 8.44
C PHE A 114 12.49 3.88 9.01
N TYR A 115 13.37 4.50 8.23
CA TYR A 115 14.16 5.66 8.68
C TYR A 115 13.30 6.85 9.14
N TRP A 116 12.12 7.03 8.52
CA TRP A 116 11.17 8.12 8.78
C TRP A 116 9.92 7.68 9.54
N CYS A 117 9.99 6.55 10.27
CA CYS A 117 8.85 6.00 10.98
C CYS A 117 9.04 6.12 12.50
N GLY A 118 7.98 6.55 13.18
CA GLY A 118 7.79 6.31 14.61
C GLY A 118 7.04 5.00 14.84
N GLU A 119 7.23 4.37 16.00
CA GLU A 119 6.38 3.28 16.45
C GLU A 119 5.18 3.87 17.23
N VAL A 120 3.97 3.46 16.87
CA VAL A 120 2.75 3.87 17.56
C VAL A 120 2.10 2.63 18.16
N THR A 121 1.89 2.68 19.47
CA THR A 121 1.11 1.70 20.20
C THR A 121 -0.25 2.30 20.54
N ASP A 122 -1.31 1.77 19.92
CA ASP A 122 -2.68 2.21 20.13
C ASP A 122 -3.41 1.14 20.97
N SER A 123 -3.66 1.42 22.23
CA SER A 123 -4.18 0.48 23.24
C SER A 123 -5.61 0.79 23.60
N TYR A 124 -6.43 -0.25 23.78
CA TYR A 124 -7.84 -0.15 24.12
C TYR A 124 -8.19 -1.12 25.24
N THR A 125 -8.98 -0.64 26.22
CA THR A 125 -9.62 -1.48 27.21
C THR A 125 -11.12 -1.47 26.98
N LEU A 126 -11.69 -2.61 26.56
CA LEU A 126 -13.13 -2.81 26.44
C LEU A 126 -13.66 -3.35 27.75
N THR A 127 -14.60 -2.65 28.38
CA THR A 127 -15.24 -3.07 29.65
C THR A 127 -16.70 -3.41 29.43
N ASN A 128 -17.08 -4.65 29.80
CA ASN A 128 -18.47 -5.12 29.73
C ASN A 128 -19.17 -4.85 31.07
N THR A 129 -20.21 -4.00 31.04
CA THR A 129 -20.99 -3.62 32.21
C THR A 129 -22.23 -4.51 32.42
N THR A 130 -22.39 -5.57 31.62
CA THR A 130 -23.55 -6.49 31.67
C THR A 130 -23.21 -7.81 32.37
N ASP A 131 -24.24 -8.60 32.65
CA ASP A 131 -24.15 -9.90 33.35
C ASP A 131 -23.85 -11.07 32.39
N GLY A 132 -23.72 -10.81 31.07
CA GLY A 132 -23.41 -11.84 30.05
C GLY A 132 -22.16 -11.49 29.26
N ASP A 133 -21.46 -12.49 28.75
CA ASP A 133 -20.34 -12.27 27.85
C ASP A 133 -20.82 -11.59 26.56
N ILE A 134 -20.04 -10.62 26.07
CA ILE A 134 -20.31 -9.92 24.82
C ILE A 134 -19.14 -10.16 23.85
N THR A 135 -19.44 -10.66 22.65
CA THR A 135 -18.47 -10.70 21.57
C THR A 135 -18.62 -9.46 20.69
N VAL A 136 -17.59 -8.64 20.66
CA VAL A 136 -17.47 -7.46 19.81
C VAL A 136 -16.73 -7.84 18.53
N GLN A 137 -17.39 -7.62 17.38
CA GLN A 137 -16.70 -7.72 16.09
C GLN A 137 -15.98 -6.40 15.82
N THR A 138 -14.69 -6.40 16.00
CA THR A 138 -13.85 -5.21 15.87
C THR A 138 -13.24 -5.09 14.50
N VAL A 139 -13.01 -3.85 14.07
CA VAL A 139 -12.12 -3.52 12.94
C VAL A 139 -11.09 -2.50 13.42
N TYR A 140 -9.82 -2.78 13.15
CA TYR A 140 -8.76 -1.80 13.31
C TYR A 140 -8.41 -1.24 11.93
N PRO A 141 -8.72 0.04 11.65
CA PRO A 141 -8.46 0.68 10.37
C PRO A 141 -7.05 1.29 10.37
N TYR A 142 -6.40 1.25 9.22
CA TYR A 142 -5.24 2.09 8.95
C TYR A 142 -5.25 2.49 7.47
N ILE A 143 -4.61 3.61 7.14
CA ILE A 143 -4.50 4.06 5.76
C ILE A 143 -3.11 3.68 5.25
N GLY A 144 -3.09 3.05 4.11
CA GLY A 144 -1.88 2.61 3.43
C GLY A 144 -2.19 2.03 2.05
N ASN A 145 -1.16 1.64 1.33
CA ASN A 145 -1.28 1.07 -0.01
C ASN A 145 -0.86 -0.40 -0.03
N LEU A 146 -1.19 -1.09 -1.13
CA LEU A 146 -0.87 -2.51 -1.25
C LEU A 146 0.65 -2.77 -1.26
N ALA A 147 1.45 -1.81 -1.77
CA ALA A 147 2.91 -1.94 -1.80
C ALA A 147 3.54 -1.98 -0.41
N GLY A 148 3.00 -1.20 0.52
CA GLY A 148 3.47 -1.10 1.90
C GLY A 148 2.72 -1.99 2.89
N MET A 149 1.62 -2.63 2.47
CA MET A 149 0.68 -3.30 3.37
C MET A 149 1.36 -4.29 4.33
N ASN A 150 2.28 -5.12 3.85
CA ASN A 150 2.95 -6.11 4.68
C ASN A 150 3.90 -5.49 5.72
N ASP A 151 4.45 -4.31 5.44
CA ASP A 151 5.42 -3.62 6.30
C ASP A 151 4.76 -2.66 7.29
N GLU A 152 3.61 -2.11 6.93
CA GLU A 152 2.90 -1.06 7.67
C GLU A 152 1.67 -1.61 8.43
N MET A 153 1.31 -2.87 8.17
CA MET A 153 0.14 -3.51 8.81
C MET A 153 0.33 -3.61 10.33
N PRO A 154 -0.61 -3.06 11.12
CA PRO A 154 -0.55 -3.13 12.58
C PRO A 154 -0.51 -4.56 13.10
N ALA A 155 0.39 -4.82 14.05
CA ALA A 155 0.40 -6.07 14.81
C ALA A 155 -0.63 -5.97 15.95
N ILE A 156 -1.67 -6.80 15.91
CA ILE A 156 -2.77 -6.75 16.87
C ILE A 156 -2.69 -7.88 17.88
N THR A 157 -2.84 -7.53 19.16
CA THR A 157 -2.97 -8.49 20.25
C THR A 157 -4.25 -8.25 21.06
N VAL A 158 -4.81 -9.32 21.61
CA VAL A 158 -5.91 -9.28 22.60
C VAL A 158 -5.44 -9.98 23.85
N ASP A 159 -5.51 -9.32 25.01
CA ASP A 159 -4.98 -9.80 26.29
C ASP A 159 -3.51 -10.26 26.23
N GLY A 160 -2.72 -9.61 25.35
CA GLY A 160 -1.32 -9.92 25.10
C GLY A 160 -1.06 -11.08 24.14
N TYR A 161 -2.08 -11.69 23.55
CA TYR A 161 -1.95 -12.77 22.57
C TYR A 161 -2.21 -12.24 21.15
N ALA A 162 -1.33 -12.60 20.21
CA ALA A 162 -1.53 -12.25 18.80
C ALA A 162 -2.82 -12.86 18.27
N VAL A 163 -3.61 -12.07 17.54
CA VAL A 163 -4.87 -12.53 16.94
C VAL A 163 -4.74 -12.61 15.42
N ARG A 164 -5.43 -13.59 14.85
CA ARG A 164 -5.58 -13.66 13.40
C ARG A 164 -6.63 -12.66 12.97
N THR A 165 -6.27 -11.80 12.03
CA THR A 165 -7.16 -10.82 11.44
C THR A 165 -7.58 -11.21 10.02
N GLU A 166 -8.77 -10.79 9.61
CA GLU A 166 -9.21 -10.81 8.22
C GLU A 166 -9.00 -9.41 7.64
N ILE A 167 -8.42 -9.34 6.43
CA ILE A 167 -8.08 -8.10 5.77
C ILE A 167 -9.16 -7.73 4.76
N PHE A 168 -9.63 -6.48 4.84
CA PHE A 168 -10.51 -5.86 3.87
C PHE A 168 -9.89 -4.53 3.43
N VAL A 169 -10.00 -4.19 2.15
CA VAL A 169 -9.44 -2.96 1.61
C VAL A 169 -10.54 -2.16 0.95
N GLY A 170 -10.76 -0.95 1.46
CA GLY A 170 -11.74 -0.01 0.95
C GLY A 170 -11.38 0.55 -0.43
N ASP A 171 -12.18 1.48 -0.92
CA ASP A 171 -11.87 2.23 -2.12
C ASP A 171 -10.68 3.17 -1.89
N GLU A 172 -10.14 3.77 -2.93
CA GLU A 172 -9.09 4.77 -2.86
C GLU A 172 -9.47 5.94 -1.96
N VAL A 173 -8.50 6.47 -1.22
CA VAL A 173 -8.62 7.70 -0.44
C VAL A 173 -7.66 8.75 -1.01
N TRP A 174 -8.18 9.94 -1.28
CA TRP A 174 -7.41 11.04 -1.85
C TRP A 174 -6.60 11.78 -0.79
N ASP A 175 -5.46 12.38 -1.18
CA ASP A 175 -4.60 13.18 -0.29
C ASP A 175 -5.37 14.22 0.53
N ALA A 176 -6.41 14.84 -0.02
CA ALA A 176 -7.26 15.80 0.68
C ALA A 176 -8.04 15.16 1.85
N ASP A 177 -8.42 13.88 1.71
CA ASP A 177 -9.12 13.13 2.77
C ASP A 177 -8.15 12.61 3.85
N ILE A 178 -6.84 12.55 3.52
CA ILE A 178 -5.80 11.98 4.36
C ILE A 178 -5.20 13.04 5.29
N GLY A 179 -5.01 14.27 4.80
CA GLY A 179 -4.32 15.37 5.50
C GLY A 179 -5.21 16.18 6.42
N GLU A 180 -6.52 16.20 6.18
CA GLU A 180 -7.47 17.00 6.93
C GLU A 180 -8.18 16.22 8.04
N MET A 181 -8.90 16.92 8.88
CA MET A 181 -9.66 16.37 10.01
C MET A 181 -10.48 15.14 9.60
N PHE A 182 -10.26 14.01 10.25
CA PHE A 182 -11.14 12.85 10.15
C PHE A 182 -12.44 13.15 10.92
N THR A 183 -13.37 13.83 10.23
CA THR A 183 -14.62 14.35 10.82
C THR A 183 -15.52 13.21 11.32
N GLU A 184 -16.55 13.55 12.12
CA GLU A 184 -17.57 12.59 12.54
C GLU A 184 -18.24 11.90 11.33
N GLU A 185 -18.53 12.66 10.27
CA GLU A 185 -19.15 12.12 9.05
C GLU A 185 -18.23 11.12 8.35
N GLN A 186 -16.94 11.45 8.21
CA GLN A 186 -15.95 10.55 7.63
C GLN A 186 -15.75 9.29 8.47
N GLN A 187 -15.71 9.42 9.81
CA GLN A 187 -15.64 8.26 10.69
C GLN A 187 -16.92 7.42 10.60
N ARG A 188 -18.09 8.05 10.52
CA ARG A 188 -19.35 7.33 10.33
C ARG A 188 -19.35 6.53 9.04
N ASP A 189 -18.91 7.12 7.93
CA ASP A 189 -18.85 6.45 6.64
C ASP A 189 -17.80 5.32 6.59
N LYS A 190 -16.62 5.57 7.17
CA LYS A 190 -15.47 4.66 7.05
C LYS A 190 -15.31 3.67 8.21
N LEU A 191 -15.91 3.93 9.37
CA LEU A 191 -15.67 3.15 10.61
C LEU A 191 -16.94 2.56 11.23
N THR A 192 -18.12 2.69 10.61
CA THR A 192 -19.33 2.07 11.15
C THR A 192 -19.96 1.09 10.17
N ALA A 193 -20.69 0.11 10.72
CA ALA A 193 -21.34 -0.94 9.94
C ALA A 193 -22.40 -0.44 8.96
N ASP A 194 -22.92 0.78 9.13
CA ASP A 194 -23.89 1.44 8.25
C ASP A 194 -23.22 2.43 7.26
N GLY A 195 -21.91 2.63 7.36
CA GLY A 195 -21.13 3.47 6.44
C GLY A 195 -20.99 2.84 5.05
N GLU A 196 -21.23 3.61 4.01
CA GLU A 196 -21.21 3.12 2.62
C GLU A 196 -19.80 2.63 2.22
N TYR A 197 -18.77 3.38 2.61
CA TYR A 197 -17.39 3.03 2.30
C TYR A 197 -16.98 1.68 2.95
N LEU A 198 -17.26 1.51 4.25
CA LEU A 198 -16.95 0.26 4.96
C LEU A 198 -17.77 -0.92 4.43
N GLN A 199 -19.05 -0.72 4.11
CA GLN A 199 -19.90 -1.75 3.52
C GLN A 199 -19.36 -2.24 2.17
N LYS A 200 -18.86 -1.35 1.32
CA LYS A 200 -18.20 -1.72 0.06
C LYS A 200 -16.94 -2.54 0.30
N ALA A 201 -16.10 -2.12 1.26
CA ALA A 201 -14.90 -2.87 1.62
C ALA A 201 -15.24 -4.28 2.10
N LEU A 202 -16.26 -4.44 2.96
CA LEU A 202 -16.70 -5.72 3.51
C LEU A 202 -17.44 -6.60 2.50
N ALA A 203 -17.95 -6.04 1.38
CA ALA A 203 -18.62 -6.81 0.33
C ALA A 203 -17.68 -7.77 -0.41
N GLY A 204 -16.38 -7.63 -0.21
CA GLY A 204 -15.36 -8.52 -0.75
C GLY A 204 -14.82 -8.08 -2.11
N ASN A 205 -13.94 -8.90 -2.65
CA ASN A 205 -13.20 -8.58 -3.86
C ASN A 205 -14.03 -8.75 -5.13
N ILE A 206 -13.85 -7.84 -6.08
CA ILE A 206 -14.45 -7.91 -7.42
C ILE A 206 -13.58 -8.82 -8.28
N SER A 207 -14.22 -9.79 -8.96
CA SER A 207 -13.53 -10.61 -9.96
C SER A 207 -13.45 -9.88 -11.29
N LEU A 208 -12.27 -9.90 -11.91
CA LEU A 208 -12.03 -9.45 -13.28
C LEU A 208 -12.13 -10.60 -14.31
N ASP A 209 -12.96 -11.61 -14.07
CA ASP A 209 -13.23 -12.71 -15.02
C ASP A 209 -14.06 -12.23 -16.23
N ILE A 210 -13.65 -11.08 -16.78
CA ILE A 210 -14.28 -10.44 -17.92
C ILE A 210 -13.70 -11.06 -19.20
N PRO A 211 -14.51 -11.61 -20.11
CA PRO A 211 -14.03 -12.12 -21.38
C PRO A 211 -13.38 -11.01 -22.22
N VAL A 212 -12.19 -11.26 -22.71
CA VAL A 212 -11.40 -10.33 -23.54
C VAL A 212 -10.80 -11.05 -24.74
N ILE A 213 -10.48 -10.28 -25.78
CA ILE A 213 -9.72 -10.75 -26.93
C ILE A 213 -8.30 -10.22 -26.82
N ALA A 214 -7.33 -11.10 -26.64
CA ALA A 214 -5.93 -10.75 -26.58
C ALA A 214 -5.20 -11.08 -27.88
N TYR A 215 -4.38 -10.16 -28.35
CA TYR A 215 -3.51 -10.32 -29.50
C TYR A 215 -2.07 -10.41 -29.00
N ARG A 216 -1.59 -11.65 -28.93
CA ARG A 216 -0.26 -11.97 -28.43
C ARG A 216 0.77 -11.83 -29.52
N MET A 217 1.81 -11.05 -29.25
CA MET A 217 2.98 -10.99 -30.12
C MET A 217 3.83 -12.24 -29.97
N THR A 218 4.19 -12.87 -31.10
CA THR A 218 5.04 -14.04 -31.15
C THR A 218 6.04 -13.89 -32.31
N ASP A 219 7.18 -14.60 -32.20
CA ASP A 219 8.16 -14.70 -33.29
C ASP A 219 8.51 -13.35 -33.93
N TYR A 220 8.97 -12.39 -33.13
CA TYR A 220 9.32 -11.06 -33.62
C TYR A 220 10.82 -10.79 -33.57
N GLY A 221 11.27 -9.89 -34.45
CA GLY A 221 12.68 -9.54 -34.53
C GLY A 221 13.04 -8.70 -35.75
N TYR A 222 14.31 -8.66 -36.03
CA TYR A 222 14.89 -7.98 -37.18
C TYR A 222 15.82 -8.93 -37.94
N SER A 223 15.63 -9.05 -39.24
CA SER A 223 16.36 -9.99 -40.10
C SER A 223 17.64 -9.44 -40.75
N GLY A 224 17.94 -8.14 -40.57
CA GLY A 224 19.13 -7.49 -41.08
C GLY A 224 20.29 -7.44 -40.10
N ASP A 225 21.44 -6.93 -40.56
CA ASP A 225 22.55 -6.64 -39.68
C ASP A 225 22.21 -5.49 -38.74
N ARG A 226 22.47 -5.69 -37.47
CA ARG A 226 22.14 -4.70 -36.41
C ARG A 226 23.42 -4.20 -35.78
N THR A 227 23.57 -2.88 -35.66
CA THR A 227 24.65 -2.30 -34.88
C THR A 227 24.29 -2.28 -33.42
N PRO A 228 25.25 -2.45 -32.48
CA PRO A 228 25.01 -2.22 -31.07
C PRO A 228 24.45 -0.81 -30.87
N ASN A 229 23.39 -0.68 -30.06
CA ASN A 229 22.69 0.55 -29.73
C ASN A 229 21.73 1.11 -30.82
N ASP A 230 21.45 0.40 -31.89
CA ASP A 230 20.39 0.80 -32.82
C ASP A 230 19.01 0.61 -32.15
N PRO A 231 18.22 1.67 -31.93
CA PRO A 231 16.94 1.61 -31.26
C PRO A 231 15.81 1.17 -32.18
N TYR A 232 16.01 0.03 -32.88
CA TYR A 232 15.00 -0.47 -33.82
C TYR A 232 13.70 -0.78 -33.10
N THR A 233 12.61 -0.35 -33.70
CA THR A 233 11.29 -0.41 -33.12
C THR A 233 10.36 -1.24 -34.00
N LEU A 234 9.64 -2.15 -33.36
CA LEU A 234 8.49 -2.82 -33.94
C LEU A 234 7.23 -2.09 -33.53
N ALA A 235 6.40 -1.78 -34.50
CA ALA A 235 5.08 -1.20 -34.28
C ALA A 235 3.98 -2.12 -34.81
N VAL A 236 2.90 -2.23 -34.05
CA VAL A 236 1.68 -2.96 -34.42
C VAL A 236 0.62 -1.93 -34.73
N ARG A 237 0.26 -1.78 -35.99
CA ARG A 237 -0.84 -0.95 -36.47
C ARG A 237 -2.08 -1.79 -36.70
N TYR A 238 -3.26 -1.25 -36.42
CA TYR A 238 -4.53 -1.93 -36.61
C TYR A 238 -5.67 -0.92 -36.89
N ASP A 239 -6.77 -1.47 -37.36
CA ASP A 239 -8.03 -0.73 -37.52
C ASP A 239 -9.01 -1.18 -36.41
N LEU A 240 -9.86 -0.28 -35.91
CA LEU A 240 -10.86 -0.59 -34.90
C LEU A 240 -12.12 -1.23 -35.54
N VAL A 241 -12.67 -2.19 -34.83
CA VAL A 241 -14.03 -2.66 -35.09
C VAL A 241 -14.99 -1.90 -34.16
N GLY A 242 -15.59 -0.85 -34.70
CA GLY A 242 -16.41 0.10 -33.93
C GLY A 242 -15.62 1.32 -33.45
N HIS A 243 -16.29 2.28 -32.80
CA HIS A 243 -15.68 3.55 -32.39
C HIS A 243 -15.34 3.61 -30.90
N ASN A 244 -15.74 2.64 -30.12
CA ASN A 244 -15.64 2.63 -28.66
C ASN A 244 -14.73 1.52 -28.12
N ALA A 245 -13.73 1.11 -28.88
CA ALA A 245 -12.80 0.08 -28.43
C ALA A 245 -12.01 0.53 -27.19
N ARG A 246 -11.86 -0.38 -26.25
CA ARG A 246 -11.09 -0.23 -25.03
C ARG A 246 -9.92 -1.20 -25.07
N ILE A 247 -8.72 -0.67 -25.07
CA ILE A 247 -7.50 -1.45 -25.27
C ILE A 247 -6.59 -1.35 -24.05
N LEU A 248 -6.11 -2.49 -23.58
CA LEU A 248 -4.96 -2.58 -22.67
C LEU A 248 -3.77 -3.15 -23.41
N THR A 249 -2.57 -2.78 -22.99
CA THR A 249 -1.33 -3.34 -23.54
C THR A 249 -0.38 -3.81 -22.45
N THR A 250 0.39 -4.85 -22.76
CA THR A 250 1.55 -5.28 -21.96
C THR A 250 2.78 -5.31 -22.85
N GLY A 251 3.93 -4.83 -22.34
CA GLY A 251 5.21 -4.85 -23.05
C GLY A 251 5.30 -3.93 -24.27
N PHE A 252 4.42 -2.92 -24.35
CA PHE A 252 4.49 -1.85 -25.35
C PHE A 252 4.82 -0.53 -24.68
N ASP A 253 5.85 0.16 -25.16
CA ASP A 253 6.34 1.42 -24.61
C ASP A 253 5.72 2.63 -25.29
N GLY A 254 5.43 2.52 -26.60
CA GLY A 254 4.84 3.56 -27.41
C GLY A 254 3.35 3.31 -27.67
N MET A 255 2.54 4.36 -27.52
CA MET A 255 1.14 4.39 -27.93
C MET A 255 0.90 5.62 -28.81
N HIS A 256 0.34 5.41 -29.98
CA HIS A 256 -0.10 6.49 -30.86
C HIS A 256 -1.49 6.16 -31.40
N TYR A 257 -2.42 7.08 -31.21
CA TYR A 257 -3.76 6.96 -31.77
C TYR A 257 -4.28 8.34 -32.16
N ASP A 258 -4.95 8.35 -33.29
CA ASP A 258 -5.55 9.54 -33.88
C ASP A 258 -6.94 9.15 -34.41
N ASN A 259 -7.98 9.62 -33.76
CA ASN A 259 -9.36 9.31 -34.11
C ASN A 259 -9.77 9.92 -35.44
N ASP A 260 -9.15 11.04 -35.85
CA ASP A 260 -9.49 11.75 -37.09
C ASP A 260 -8.93 11.02 -38.31
N THR A 261 -7.72 10.50 -38.21
CA THR A 261 -7.07 9.76 -39.30
C THR A 261 -7.29 8.25 -39.26
N GLY A 262 -7.84 7.74 -38.13
CA GLY A 262 -8.00 6.29 -37.89
C GLY A 262 -6.65 5.55 -37.72
N LEU A 263 -5.60 6.25 -37.33
CA LEU A 263 -4.31 5.64 -37.05
C LEU A 263 -4.27 5.18 -35.59
N TYR A 264 -4.18 3.86 -35.38
CA TYR A 264 -4.02 3.25 -34.06
C TYR A 264 -2.80 2.34 -34.10
N ARG A 265 -1.83 2.58 -33.19
CA ARG A 265 -0.56 1.91 -33.20
C ARG A 265 0.02 1.81 -31.79
N HIS A 266 0.58 0.63 -31.49
CA HIS A 266 1.43 0.40 -30.31
C HIS A 266 2.80 -0.06 -30.76
N SER A 267 3.84 0.33 -30.04
CA SER A 267 5.23 0.02 -30.42
C SER A 267 6.09 -0.34 -29.22
N PHE A 268 7.17 -1.06 -29.49
CA PHE A 268 8.21 -1.37 -28.51
C PHE A 268 9.57 -1.47 -29.19
N PHE A 269 10.62 -1.23 -28.39
CA PHE A 269 11.99 -1.44 -28.88
C PHE A 269 12.28 -2.93 -29.02
N LEU A 270 12.82 -3.31 -30.16
CA LEU A 270 13.27 -4.67 -30.37
C LEU A 270 14.50 -4.95 -29.49
N PRO A 271 14.51 -6.00 -28.68
CA PRO A 271 15.67 -6.35 -27.85
C PRO A 271 16.88 -6.69 -28.72
N HIS A 272 18.07 -6.35 -28.25
CA HIS A 272 19.32 -6.68 -28.95
C HIS A 272 19.71 -8.16 -28.82
N ASN A 273 19.29 -8.76 -27.71
CA ASN A 273 19.53 -10.16 -27.38
C ASN A 273 18.40 -10.67 -26.48
N GLU A 274 18.35 -11.98 -26.28
CA GLU A 274 17.30 -12.63 -25.45
C GLU A 274 17.27 -12.21 -24.00
N TYR A 275 18.35 -11.63 -23.45
CA TYR A 275 18.43 -11.17 -22.05
C TYR A 275 17.85 -9.77 -21.87
N GLU A 276 17.65 -9.02 -22.95
CA GLU A 276 17.05 -7.69 -22.93
C GLU A 276 15.54 -7.73 -23.21
N ASP A 277 15.00 -8.89 -23.57
CA ASP A 277 13.56 -9.00 -23.84
C ASP A 277 12.77 -8.98 -22.53
N TYR A 278 11.57 -8.46 -22.63
CA TYR A 278 10.67 -8.46 -21.48
C TYR A 278 10.34 -9.90 -21.07
N PRO A 279 10.32 -10.19 -19.76
CA PRO A 279 10.09 -11.55 -19.26
C PRO A 279 8.64 -12.02 -19.43
N TYR A 280 7.72 -11.12 -19.71
CA TYR A 280 6.29 -11.40 -19.85
C TYR A 280 5.81 -11.23 -21.30
N PRO A 281 4.73 -11.92 -21.69
CA PRO A 281 4.19 -11.83 -23.04
C PRO A 281 3.70 -10.41 -23.39
N ARG A 282 3.90 -10.02 -24.65
CA ARG A 282 3.38 -8.77 -25.18
C ARG A 282 1.98 -8.99 -25.71
N TYR A 283 1.02 -8.24 -25.19
CA TYR A 283 -0.38 -8.30 -25.60
C TYR A 283 -0.92 -6.93 -25.99
N ILE A 284 -1.78 -6.93 -27.02
CA ILE A 284 -2.81 -5.90 -27.23
C ILE A 284 -4.13 -6.56 -26.85
N ILE A 285 -4.81 -6.04 -25.84
CA ILE A 285 -5.98 -6.66 -25.23
C ILE A 285 -7.19 -5.79 -25.53
N ALA A 286 -8.13 -6.30 -26.33
CA ALA A 286 -9.41 -5.66 -26.54
C ALA A 286 -10.36 -6.04 -25.40
N VAL A 287 -10.51 -5.13 -24.44
CA VAL A 287 -11.42 -5.28 -23.27
C VAL A 287 -12.87 -5.06 -23.72
N SER A 288 -13.09 -4.13 -24.66
CA SER A 288 -14.35 -4.02 -25.39
C SER A 288 -14.08 -3.62 -26.84
N GLY A 289 -15.01 -3.93 -27.74
CA GLY A 289 -14.78 -3.82 -29.18
C GLY A 289 -13.84 -4.92 -29.68
N ASP A 290 -13.21 -4.68 -30.81
CA ASP A 290 -12.20 -5.58 -31.39
C ASP A 290 -11.26 -4.78 -32.31
N ILE A 291 -10.17 -5.41 -32.76
CA ILE A 291 -9.24 -4.85 -33.74
C ILE A 291 -9.10 -5.77 -34.96
N THR A 292 -8.80 -5.20 -36.11
CA THR A 292 -8.66 -5.90 -37.37
C THR A 292 -7.55 -5.29 -38.21
N ASN A 293 -7.25 -5.90 -39.36
CA ASN A 293 -6.21 -5.43 -40.29
C ASN A 293 -4.85 -5.17 -39.62
N ILE A 294 -4.45 -6.05 -38.71
CA ILE A 294 -3.22 -5.93 -37.96
C ILE A 294 -2.03 -5.98 -38.90
N ARG A 295 -1.12 -5.01 -38.78
CA ARG A 295 0.09 -4.88 -39.58
C ARG A 295 1.29 -4.68 -38.68
N ILE A 296 2.39 -5.35 -39.00
CA ILE A 296 3.68 -5.14 -38.36
C ILE A 296 4.46 -4.13 -39.21
N GLU A 297 4.95 -3.08 -38.58
CA GLU A 297 5.76 -2.03 -39.18
C GLU A 297 7.09 -1.94 -38.41
N GLY A 298 8.19 -1.66 -39.12
CA GLY A 298 9.48 -1.42 -38.51
C GLY A 298 9.91 0.02 -38.63
N TYR A 299 10.60 0.53 -37.61
CA TYR A 299 11.13 1.89 -37.57
C TYR A 299 12.53 1.93 -36.98
N LYS A 300 13.31 2.97 -37.36
CA LYS A 300 14.68 3.17 -36.89
C LYS A 300 14.76 3.68 -35.46
N ASN A 301 13.66 4.20 -34.92
CA ASN A 301 13.56 4.75 -33.58
C ASN A 301 12.13 4.68 -33.03
N GLY A 302 11.97 4.97 -31.71
CA GLY A 302 10.67 4.89 -31.02
C GLY A 302 9.64 5.92 -31.45
N GLY A 303 10.01 6.99 -32.16
CA GLY A 303 9.09 8.02 -32.65
C GLY A 303 8.20 7.54 -33.79
N CYS A 304 8.62 6.49 -34.49
CA CYS A 304 7.87 5.88 -35.60
C CYS A 304 7.36 6.90 -36.64
N HIS A 305 8.22 7.87 -37.00
CA HIS A 305 7.83 8.93 -37.94
C HIS A 305 7.87 8.48 -39.40
N PRO A 306 7.06 9.07 -40.27
CA PRO A 306 7.16 8.87 -41.71
C PRO A 306 8.58 9.19 -42.22
N GLY A 307 9.12 8.31 -43.07
CA GLY A 307 10.50 8.40 -43.58
C GLY A 307 11.55 7.72 -42.71
N GLU A 308 11.19 7.19 -41.56
CA GLU A 308 12.06 6.40 -40.67
C GLU A 308 11.73 4.90 -40.68
N GLU A 309 10.97 4.46 -41.68
CA GLU A 309 10.58 3.07 -41.84
C GLU A 309 11.83 2.19 -42.02
N LEU A 310 11.81 1.02 -41.41
CA LEU A 310 12.86 0.02 -41.42
C LEU A 310 12.32 -1.30 -41.99
N GLY A 311 12.85 -1.70 -43.16
CA GLY A 311 12.57 -3.02 -43.69
C GLY A 311 13.26 -4.12 -42.89
N GLY A 312 12.74 -5.34 -42.95
CA GLY A 312 13.32 -6.49 -42.26
C GLY A 312 12.86 -6.73 -40.83
N VAL A 313 12.07 -5.82 -40.25
CA VAL A 313 11.34 -6.09 -38.99
C VAL A 313 10.20 -7.07 -39.28
N TYR A 314 10.08 -8.09 -38.46
CA TYR A 314 9.07 -9.12 -38.60
C TYR A 314 8.41 -9.42 -37.26
N GLY A 315 7.23 -10.05 -37.26
CA GLY A 315 6.53 -10.51 -36.08
C GLY A 315 5.23 -11.21 -36.50
N SER A 316 4.72 -12.01 -35.61
CA SER A 316 3.44 -12.68 -35.74
C SER A 316 2.52 -12.27 -34.60
N VAL A 317 1.21 -12.30 -34.84
CA VAL A 317 0.19 -11.99 -33.86
C VAL A 317 -0.79 -13.14 -33.79
N GLU A 318 -0.92 -13.72 -32.61
CA GLU A 318 -1.88 -14.78 -32.31
C GLU A 318 -3.09 -14.19 -31.59
N ARG A 319 -4.31 -14.46 -32.09
CA ARG A 319 -5.55 -14.06 -31.45
C ARG A 319 -5.95 -15.13 -30.41
N VAL A 320 -6.11 -14.70 -29.16
CA VAL A 320 -6.46 -15.57 -28.02
C VAL A 320 -7.71 -15.03 -27.33
N GLU A 321 -8.70 -15.89 -27.11
CA GLU A 321 -9.87 -15.60 -26.29
C GLU A 321 -9.59 -16.05 -24.85
N THR A 322 -9.70 -15.13 -23.89
CA THR A 322 -9.32 -15.37 -22.49
C THR A 322 -10.10 -14.43 -21.56
N THR A 323 -9.71 -14.34 -20.30
CA THR A 323 -10.25 -13.37 -19.34
C THR A 323 -9.19 -12.33 -18.96
N LEU A 324 -9.63 -11.14 -18.54
CA LEU A 324 -8.74 -10.11 -18.08
C LEU A 324 -7.96 -10.56 -16.83
N SER A 325 -8.63 -11.24 -15.90
CA SER A 325 -8.01 -11.83 -14.70
C SER A 325 -6.87 -12.80 -15.04
N ALA A 326 -7.04 -13.63 -16.07
CA ALA A 326 -6.01 -14.58 -16.49
C ALA A 326 -4.75 -13.86 -17.02
N ILE A 327 -4.93 -12.76 -17.76
CA ILE A 327 -3.81 -11.95 -18.27
C ILE A 327 -3.10 -11.22 -17.12
N ILE A 328 -3.85 -10.62 -16.19
CA ILE A 328 -3.27 -9.96 -15.00
C ILE A 328 -2.46 -10.96 -14.20
N ARG A 329 -2.99 -12.15 -13.96
CA ARG A 329 -2.29 -13.22 -13.23
C ARG A 329 -1.00 -13.64 -13.95
N GLU A 330 -1.06 -13.88 -15.25
CA GLU A 330 0.13 -14.21 -16.04
C GLU A 330 1.19 -13.11 -15.98
N TYR A 331 0.77 -11.84 -16.06
CA TYR A 331 1.64 -10.69 -15.94
C TYR A 331 2.35 -10.63 -14.58
N MET A 332 1.59 -10.79 -13.51
CA MET A 332 2.10 -10.76 -12.13
C MET A 332 3.09 -11.90 -11.85
N GLU A 333 2.76 -13.12 -12.28
CA GLU A 333 3.60 -14.31 -12.08
C GLU A 333 4.94 -14.22 -12.82
N LYS A 334 4.97 -13.56 -13.99
CA LYS A 334 6.17 -13.44 -14.82
C LYS A 334 6.97 -12.18 -14.55
N THR A 335 6.43 -11.21 -13.85
CA THR A 335 7.13 -9.98 -13.47
C THR A 335 7.77 -10.18 -12.11
N GLU A 336 9.12 -10.30 -12.08
CA GLU A 336 9.91 -10.55 -10.86
C GLU A 336 9.54 -9.58 -9.74
N TYR A 337 9.41 -8.30 -10.05
CA TYR A 337 9.03 -7.26 -9.11
C TYR A 337 7.75 -7.55 -8.32
N TYR A 338 6.71 -8.10 -8.98
CA TYR A 338 5.45 -8.39 -8.33
C TYR A 338 5.42 -9.78 -7.69
N ASN A 339 6.03 -10.76 -8.35
CA ASN A 339 6.07 -12.13 -7.87
C ASN A 339 6.79 -12.25 -6.51
N GLU A 340 7.90 -11.54 -6.34
CA GLU A 340 8.66 -11.54 -5.08
C GLU A 340 7.94 -10.88 -3.90
N ARG A 341 6.98 -9.99 -4.16
CA ARG A 341 6.25 -9.27 -3.12
C ARG A 341 5.08 -10.03 -2.51
N GLY A 342 4.64 -11.10 -3.15
CA GLY A 342 3.60 -11.98 -2.62
C GLY A 342 2.24 -11.30 -2.43
N TYR A 343 1.84 -10.41 -3.36
CA TYR A 343 0.53 -9.77 -3.31
C TYR A 343 -0.62 -10.79 -3.31
N ASP A 344 -1.66 -10.51 -2.55
CA ASP A 344 -2.95 -11.19 -2.71
C ASP A 344 -3.55 -10.79 -4.07
N LEU A 345 -3.56 -11.75 -5.00
CA LEU A 345 -3.98 -11.49 -6.38
C LEU A 345 -5.46 -11.14 -6.50
N ASP A 346 -6.32 -11.70 -5.65
CA ASP A 346 -7.76 -11.43 -5.70
C ASP A 346 -8.04 -10.01 -5.19
N LEU A 347 -7.34 -9.60 -4.14
CA LEU A 347 -7.37 -8.24 -3.64
C LEU A 347 -6.85 -7.24 -4.68
N LEU A 348 -5.68 -7.50 -5.27
CA LEU A 348 -5.10 -6.65 -6.31
C LEU A 348 -6.03 -6.51 -7.52
N MET A 349 -6.63 -7.61 -8.00
CA MET A 349 -7.57 -7.55 -9.11
C MET A 349 -8.80 -6.69 -8.78
N SER A 350 -9.28 -6.76 -7.53
CA SER A 350 -10.37 -5.90 -7.07
C SER A 350 -9.99 -4.41 -7.12
N LYS A 351 -8.74 -4.06 -6.78
CA LYS A 351 -8.28 -2.67 -6.87
C LYS A 351 -8.04 -2.24 -8.33
N CYS A 352 -7.52 -3.13 -9.17
CA CYS A 352 -7.43 -2.86 -10.61
C CYS A 352 -8.80 -2.55 -11.26
N ASP A 353 -9.93 -3.10 -10.75
CA ASP A 353 -11.26 -2.72 -11.26
C ASP A 353 -11.54 -1.22 -11.10
N GLY A 354 -11.21 -0.63 -9.94
CA GLY A 354 -11.34 0.80 -9.67
C GLY A 354 -10.54 1.64 -10.66
N VAL A 355 -9.24 1.35 -10.77
CA VAL A 355 -8.32 2.06 -11.67
C VAL A 355 -8.74 1.91 -13.14
N LEU A 356 -9.17 0.72 -13.56
CA LEU A 356 -9.68 0.51 -14.93
C LEU A 356 -10.91 1.35 -15.25
N ARG A 357 -11.78 1.60 -14.25
CA ARG A 357 -12.94 2.49 -14.41
C ARG A 357 -12.52 3.95 -14.47
N GLN A 358 -11.57 4.39 -13.68
CA GLN A 358 -11.01 5.76 -13.73
C GLN A 358 -10.39 6.05 -15.09
N HIS A 359 -9.68 5.09 -15.68
CA HIS A 359 -9.13 5.19 -17.04
C HIS A 359 -10.16 4.97 -18.16
N TYR A 360 -11.43 4.78 -17.83
CA TYR A 360 -12.50 4.49 -18.79
C TYR A 360 -12.25 3.23 -19.64
N ILE A 361 -11.50 2.28 -19.13
CA ILE A 361 -11.28 0.97 -19.75
C ILE A 361 -12.46 0.03 -19.42
N LEU A 362 -12.97 0.09 -18.18
CA LEU A 362 -14.21 -0.54 -17.76
C LEU A 362 -15.28 0.51 -17.47
N GLY A 363 -16.53 0.20 -17.81
CA GLY A 363 -17.66 1.14 -17.63
C GLY A 363 -17.63 2.32 -18.61
N GLY A 364 -18.56 3.25 -18.44
CA GLY A 364 -18.66 4.48 -19.25
C GLY A 364 -19.32 4.27 -20.60
N ASP A 365 -20.61 3.94 -20.60
CA ASP A 365 -21.43 3.70 -21.80
C ASP A 365 -21.52 4.92 -22.74
N ASP A 366 -21.19 6.11 -22.26
CA ASP A 366 -21.38 7.36 -22.99
C ASP A 366 -20.14 7.83 -23.80
N VAL A 367 -19.00 7.17 -23.69
CA VAL A 367 -17.79 7.62 -24.38
C VAL A 367 -17.63 6.89 -25.71
N GLN A 368 -18.05 7.54 -26.79
CA GLN A 368 -17.91 7.04 -28.17
C GLN A 368 -16.47 7.21 -28.73
N THR A 369 -15.45 7.08 -27.89
CA THR A 369 -14.07 7.29 -28.31
C THR A 369 -13.18 6.12 -27.88
N TYR A 370 -12.19 5.82 -28.72
CA TYR A 370 -11.11 4.91 -28.37
C TYR A 370 -10.40 5.31 -27.10
N ARG A 371 -10.08 4.33 -26.25
CA ARG A 371 -9.24 4.48 -25.07
C ARG A 371 -8.21 3.38 -25.03
N ALA A 372 -7.01 3.72 -24.60
CA ALA A 372 -5.96 2.75 -24.35
C ALA A 372 -5.17 3.11 -23.09
N ALA A 373 -4.71 2.08 -22.37
CA ALA A 373 -3.83 2.19 -21.22
C ALA A 373 -2.82 1.04 -21.21
N ARG A 374 -1.76 1.17 -20.43
CA ARG A 374 -0.84 0.07 -20.17
C ARG A 374 -1.27 -0.68 -18.92
N LEU A 375 -1.28 -2.00 -19.00
CA LEU A 375 -1.61 -2.84 -17.83
C LEU A 375 -0.63 -2.60 -16.66
N SER A 376 0.64 -2.31 -16.97
CA SER A 376 1.64 -1.96 -15.94
C SER A 376 1.30 -0.67 -15.18
N GLU A 377 0.72 0.33 -15.85
CA GLU A 377 0.26 1.57 -15.21
C GLU A 377 -0.95 1.29 -14.30
N ILE A 378 -1.95 0.55 -14.81
CA ILE A 378 -3.12 0.15 -14.02
C ILE A 378 -2.72 -0.62 -12.75
N ILE A 379 -1.83 -1.59 -12.87
CA ILE A 379 -1.34 -2.37 -11.71
C ILE A 379 -0.51 -1.48 -10.78
N GLY A 380 0.35 -0.61 -11.35
CA GLY A 380 1.17 0.31 -10.59
C GLY A 380 0.33 1.27 -9.74
N GLU A 381 -0.72 1.87 -10.31
CA GLU A 381 -1.67 2.71 -9.60
C GLU A 381 -2.41 1.92 -8.53
N ALA A 382 -3.01 0.77 -8.87
CA ALA A 382 -3.71 -0.10 -7.91
C ALA A 382 -2.86 -0.56 -6.72
N VAL A 383 -1.54 -0.65 -6.90
CA VAL A 383 -0.59 -1.04 -5.85
C VAL A 383 -0.16 0.16 -5.00
N SER A 384 -0.08 1.37 -5.60
CA SER A 384 0.46 2.58 -4.95
C SER A 384 -0.60 3.51 -4.37
N GLU A 385 -1.86 3.40 -4.78
CA GLU A 385 -2.95 4.20 -4.23
C GLU A 385 -3.22 3.84 -2.76
N ASP A 386 -3.47 4.86 -1.94
CA ASP A 386 -3.79 4.67 -0.54
C ASP A 386 -5.27 4.31 -0.35
N HIS A 387 -5.53 3.39 0.56
CA HIS A 387 -6.84 2.87 0.92
C HIS A 387 -7.01 2.85 2.44
N VAL A 388 -8.23 2.88 2.94
CA VAL A 388 -8.47 2.42 4.31
C VAL A 388 -8.44 0.90 4.31
N ILE A 389 -7.47 0.34 5.00
CA ILE A 389 -7.28 -1.11 5.17
C ILE A 389 -7.81 -1.48 6.55
N TYR A 390 -8.65 -2.50 6.60
CA TYR A 390 -9.32 -2.95 7.82
C TYR A 390 -8.81 -4.32 8.23
N GLN A 391 -8.40 -4.43 9.48
CA GLN A 391 -8.12 -5.70 10.13
C GLN A 391 -9.30 -6.06 11.03
N ARG A 392 -10.13 -7.06 10.61
CA ARG A 392 -11.28 -7.54 11.37
C ARG A 392 -10.88 -8.70 12.28
N PHE A 393 -11.35 -8.66 13.52
CA PHE A 393 -11.19 -9.73 14.50
C PHE A 393 -12.27 -9.64 15.56
N ASP A 394 -12.53 -10.75 16.24
CA ASP A 394 -13.53 -10.83 17.29
C ASP A 394 -12.87 -10.77 18.68
N VAL A 395 -13.50 -10.00 19.61
CA VAL A 395 -13.07 -9.91 21.00
C VAL A 395 -14.23 -10.30 21.90
N THR A 396 -14.06 -11.31 22.72
CA THR A 396 -15.05 -11.69 23.74
C THR A 396 -14.69 -11.03 25.06
N VAL A 397 -15.57 -10.12 25.52
CA VAL A 397 -15.42 -9.42 26.81
C VAL A 397 -16.29 -10.13 27.84
N PRO A 398 -15.70 -10.73 28.90
CA PRO A 398 -16.46 -11.47 29.90
C PRO A 398 -17.48 -10.60 30.63
N ALA A 399 -18.54 -11.21 31.15
CA ALA A 399 -19.55 -10.54 31.97
C ALA A 399 -18.93 -9.80 33.16
N GLY A 400 -19.17 -8.48 33.24
CA GLY A 400 -18.60 -7.62 34.27
C GLY A 400 -17.06 -7.53 34.27
N GLY A 401 -16.40 -7.98 33.18
CA GLY A 401 -14.96 -7.99 33.00
C GLY A 401 -14.47 -7.04 31.91
N SER A 402 -13.21 -7.16 31.56
CA SER A 402 -12.59 -6.37 30.48
C SER A 402 -11.71 -7.24 29.58
N ALA A 403 -11.44 -6.72 28.38
CA ALA A 403 -10.45 -7.24 27.45
C ALA A 403 -9.56 -6.10 26.96
N ASP A 404 -8.25 -6.34 26.89
CA ASP A 404 -7.25 -5.38 26.45
C ASP A 404 -6.86 -5.68 24.99
N ILE A 405 -6.91 -4.67 24.12
CA ILE A 405 -6.47 -4.74 22.72
C ILE A 405 -5.26 -3.81 22.56
N SER A 406 -4.24 -4.25 21.86
CA SER A 406 -3.12 -3.39 21.48
C SER A 406 -2.81 -3.58 20.00
N ALA A 407 -2.70 -2.45 19.29
CA ALA A 407 -2.27 -2.37 17.90
C ALA A 407 -0.95 -1.61 17.84
N VAL A 408 0.11 -2.28 17.40
CA VAL A 408 1.43 -1.68 17.25
C VAL A 408 1.73 -1.51 15.77
N THR A 409 2.00 -0.29 15.33
CA THR A 409 2.30 0.02 13.93
C THR A 409 3.52 0.92 13.80
N ARG A 410 4.20 0.82 12.67
CA ARG A 410 5.22 1.77 12.26
C ARG A 410 4.56 2.84 11.41
N LYS A 411 4.48 4.05 11.95
CA LYS A 411 3.84 5.19 11.30
C LYS A 411 4.87 6.11 10.68
N LYS A 412 4.75 6.33 9.36
CA LYS A 412 5.52 7.37 8.68
C LYS A 412 5.09 8.73 9.18
N ALA A 413 6.04 9.60 9.42
CA ALA A 413 5.77 10.98 9.80
C ALA A 413 5.69 11.87 8.56
N ASP A 414 4.81 12.88 8.61
CA ASP A 414 4.78 13.96 7.63
C ASP A 414 6.16 14.59 7.51
N TRP A 415 6.50 15.03 6.32
CA TRP A 415 7.72 15.80 6.05
C TRP A 415 7.32 17.16 5.49
N LEU A 416 7.40 18.16 6.31
CA LEU A 416 6.85 19.48 6.06
C LEU A 416 7.93 20.55 6.06
N SER A 417 7.75 21.58 5.26
CA SER A 417 8.62 22.75 5.18
C SER A 417 8.04 23.91 5.97
N GLY A 418 8.79 24.47 6.91
CA GLY A 418 8.39 25.63 7.70
C GLY A 418 9.43 26.76 7.71
N ASN A 419 9.11 27.87 8.36
CA ASN A 419 9.99 29.04 8.45
C ASN A 419 11.34 28.74 9.15
N GLU A 420 11.35 27.76 10.05
CA GLU A 420 12.53 27.29 10.79
C GLU A 420 13.25 26.11 10.13
N GLY A 421 12.91 25.77 8.89
CA GLY A 421 13.41 24.61 8.18
C GLY A 421 12.40 23.46 8.13
N ARG A 422 12.89 22.24 7.89
CA ARG A 422 12.06 21.06 7.79
C ARG A 422 11.75 20.46 9.15
N TYR A 423 10.53 19.96 9.28
CA TYR A 423 10.07 19.24 10.46
C TYR A 423 9.24 18.01 10.08
N TYR A 424 9.01 17.18 11.04
CA TYR A 424 8.23 15.93 10.92
C TYR A 424 7.01 16.00 11.83
N ALA A 425 5.90 15.41 11.39
CA ALA A 425 4.70 15.33 12.22
C ALA A 425 4.10 13.93 12.20
N VAL A 426 3.63 13.48 13.37
CA VAL A 426 2.81 12.26 13.51
C VAL A 426 1.47 12.68 14.08
N LYS A 427 0.39 12.18 13.45
CA LYS A 427 -0.99 12.58 13.76
C LYS A 427 -1.80 11.44 14.36
N VAL A 428 -2.70 11.77 15.26
CA VAL A 428 -3.67 10.86 15.88
C VAL A 428 -5.08 11.47 15.73
N ALA A 429 -6.00 10.72 15.15
CA ALA A 429 -7.39 11.11 15.04
C ALA A 429 -8.13 10.76 16.35
N PRO A 430 -8.89 11.70 16.96
CA PRO A 430 -9.77 11.39 18.08
C PRO A 430 -10.92 10.50 17.60
N ALA A 431 -11.39 9.59 18.46
CA ALA A 431 -12.55 8.76 18.16
C ALA A 431 -13.86 9.49 18.53
N TYR A 432 -14.85 9.39 17.65
CA TYR A 432 -16.23 9.71 18.01
C TYR A 432 -16.91 8.44 18.55
N SER A 433 -17.73 8.60 19.61
CA SER A 433 -18.52 7.49 20.18
C SER A 433 -19.68 7.09 19.26
N ILE A 434 -19.37 6.51 18.09
CA ILE A 434 -20.36 6.12 17.09
C ILE A 434 -20.63 4.61 17.15
N SER A 435 -19.58 3.78 17.08
CA SER A 435 -19.68 2.32 17.11
C SER A 435 -19.21 1.72 18.44
N LEU A 436 -18.34 2.42 19.16
CA LEU A 436 -17.86 2.11 20.50
C LEU A 436 -18.12 3.33 21.41
N ASP A 437 -18.43 3.11 22.68
CA ASP A 437 -18.62 4.17 23.67
C ASP A 437 -17.26 4.53 24.32
N TYR A 438 -16.61 5.56 23.80
CA TYR A 438 -15.32 6.04 24.29
C TYR A 438 -15.50 6.91 25.52
N THR A 439 -15.20 6.36 26.71
CA THR A 439 -15.27 7.06 28.00
C THR A 439 -14.02 7.88 28.30
N SER A 440 -12.87 7.48 27.76
CA SER A 440 -11.62 8.26 27.79
C SER A 440 -10.75 7.97 26.59
N GLN A 441 -10.01 8.98 26.17
CA GLN A 441 -9.02 8.86 25.09
C GLN A 441 -7.84 9.76 25.42
N THR A 442 -6.63 9.21 25.40
CA THR A 442 -5.39 9.98 25.62
C THR A 442 -4.33 9.62 24.61
N ALA A 443 -3.43 10.57 24.34
CA ALA A 443 -2.22 10.31 23.56
C ALA A 443 -1.02 11.04 24.17
N CYS A 444 0.16 10.46 24.04
CA CYS A 444 1.44 11.06 24.44
C CYS A 444 2.60 10.59 23.56
N VAL A 445 3.74 11.23 23.74
CA VAL A 445 5.02 10.83 23.13
C VAL A 445 5.93 10.29 24.22
N SER A 446 6.22 9.01 24.20
CA SER A 446 7.00 8.34 25.25
C SER A 446 8.51 8.50 25.08
N ASP A 447 9.00 8.55 23.84
CA ASP A 447 10.41 8.77 23.54
C ASP A 447 10.58 9.69 22.32
N LEU A 448 11.43 10.70 22.44
CA LEU A 448 11.79 11.62 21.36
C LEU A 448 13.12 11.25 20.69
N GLY A 449 13.90 10.31 21.27
CA GLY A 449 15.19 9.92 20.73
C GLY A 449 16.15 11.11 20.53
N HIS A 450 16.48 11.38 19.27
CA HIS A 450 17.37 12.49 18.86
C HIS A 450 16.61 13.71 18.33
N LEU A 451 15.33 13.80 18.64
CA LEU A 451 14.44 14.85 18.18
C LEU A 451 14.11 15.83 19.31
N GLU A 452 13.76 17.04 18.94
CA GLU A 452 13.17 18.02 19.84
C GLU A 452 11.80 18.41 19.31
N MET A 453 10.86 18.65 20.21
CA MET A 453 9.53 19.15 19.87
C MET A 453 9.64 20.59 19.42
N ILE A 454 8.84 20.97 18.43
CA ILE A 454 8.68 22.36 18.00
C ILE A 454 7.28 22.82 18.36
N THR A 455 7.21 24.06 18.92
CA THR A 455 5.92 24.72 19.15
C THR A 455 5.54 25.42 17.85
N PRO A 456 4.39 25.13 17.24
CA PRO A 456 3.97 25.79 16.01
C PRO A 456 3.79 27.29 16.21
N GLU A 457 4.20 28.09 15.21
CA GLU A 457 3.71 29.45 15.09
C GLU A 457 2.19 29.41 14.82
N GLN A 458 1.44 30.23 15.55
CA GLN A 458 -0.02 30.33 15.55
C GLN A 458 -0.60 30.31 14.12
N ASP A 459 -1.36 29.27 13.78
CA ASP A 459 -2.49 29.30 12.81
C ASP A 459 -2.98 27.90 12.35
N TYR A 460 -2.71 26.81 13.08
CA TYR A 460 -3.20 25.50 12.70
C TYR A 460 -4.31 24.98 13.61
N THR A 461 -5.29 24.33 13.00
CA THR A 461 -6.45 23.71 13.67
C THR A 461 -6.11 22.47 14.48
N ASP A 462 -4.91 21.90 14.28
CA ASP A 462 -4.47 20.70 14.97
C ASP A 462 -3.94 21.01 16.38
N ARG A 463 -4.22 20.11 17.33
CA ARG A 463 -3.79 20.23 18.72
C ARG A 463 -2.46 19.51 18.93
N GLU A 464 -1.61 20.08 19.78
CA GLU A 464 -0.30 19.54 20.07
C GLU A 464 -0.35 18.35 21.04
N LEU A 465 0.41 17.31 20.70
CA LEU A 465 0.76 16.23 21.61
C LEU A 465 2.09 16.56 22.30
N GLY A 466 2.17 16.17 23.56
CA GLY A 466 3.35 16.31 24.41
C GLY A 466 3.83 14.99 24.97
N THR A 467 4.87 15.06 25.82
CA THR A 467 5.34 13.89 26.60
C THR A 467 4.40 13.52 27.75
N GLU A 468 3.54 14.47 28.17
CA GLU A 468 2.46 14.18 29.13
C GLU A 468 1.21 13.76 28.36
N PRO A 469 0.39 12.81 28.88
CA PRO A 469 -0.86 12.40 28.25
C PRO A 469 -1.83 13.57 28.04
N VAL A 470 -2.27 13.76 26.79
CA VAL A 470 -3.25 14.77 26.39
C VAL A 470 -4.57 14.07 26.10
N SER A 471 -5.69 14.62 26.64
CA SER A 471 -7.04 14.11 26.33
C SER A 471 -7.41 14.44 24.89
N LEU A 472 -7.84 13.42 24.13
CA LEU A 472 -8.29 13.56 22.75
C LEU A 472 -9.81 13.87 22.74
N GLU A 473 -10.17 15.07 22.30
CA GLU A 473 -11.57 15.51 22.24
C GLU A 473 -12.05 15.47 20.77
N PRO A 474 -13.17 14.76 20.46
CA PRO A 474 -13.76 14.77 19.15
C PRO A 474 -14.18 16.19 18.69
N GLY A 475 -14.14 16.42 17.37
CA GLY A 475 -14.58 17.69 16.78
C GLY A 475 -13.55 18.82 16.78
N THR A 476 -12.33 18.55 17.22
CA THR A 476 -11.26 19.57 17.33
C THR A 476 -10.12 19.42 16.32
N GLY A 477 -10.23 18.51 15.36
CA GLY A 477 -9.17 18.15 14.44
C GLY A 477 -8.33 16.97 14.91
N ASN A 478 -7.28 16.66 14.16
CA ASN A 478 -6.29 15.70 14.59
C ASN A 478 -5.42 16.29 15.70
N TYR A 479 -4.82 15.42 16.49
CA TYR A 479 -3.75 15.76 17.41
C TYR A 479 -2.44 15.39 16.77
N GLU A 480 -1.42 16.26 16.86
CA GLU A 480 -0.14 16.00 16.23
C GLU A 480 1.05 16.31 17.15
N VAL A 481 2.11 15.55 17.01
CA VAL A 481 3.43 15.91 17.52
C VAL A 481 4.29 16.42 16.35
N LYS A 482 4.87 17.62 16.49
CA LYS A 482 5.83 18.19 15.55
C LYS A 482 7.22 18.12 16.13
N VAL A 483 8.16 17.57 15.37
CA VAL A 483 9.54 17.35 15.83
C VAL A 483 10.55 17.73 14.75
N LYS A 484 11.75 18.11 15.18
CA LYS A 484 12.91 18.32 14.32
C LYS A 484 14.16 17.66 14.96
N PRO A 485 15.19 17.34 14.17
CA PRO A 485 16.46 16.86 14.71
C PRO A 485 17.10 17.90 15.64
N VAL A 486 17.60 17.45 16.79
CA VAL A 486 18.39 18.31 17.69
C VAL A 486 19.60 18.83 16.94
N SER A 487 19.75 20.15 16.83
CA SER A 487 20.91 20.77 16.19
C SER A 487 22.18 20.35 16.93
N LYS A 488 23.09 19.63 16.27
CA LYS A 488 24.44 19.44 16.83
C LYS A 488 25.09 20.81 16.93
N THR A 489 25.11 21.41 18.12
CA THR A 489 25.98 22.53 18.42
C THR A 489 27.41 22.06 18.16
N ASN A 490 28.03 22.54 17.10
CA ASN A 490 29.46 22.36 16.86
C ASN A 490 30.22 23.01 18.03
N ASN A 491 30.59 22.21 19.01
CA ASN A 491 31.58 22.55 20.02
C ASN A 491 32.97 22.26 19.47
#